data_dfeb27f47d58b3252d9ef7b01448571c
#
_entry.id   dfeb27f47d58b3252d9ef7b01448571c
#
_cell.length_a   1.000
_cell.length_b   1.000
_cell.length_c   1.000
_cell.angle_alpha   90.00
_cell.angle_beta   90.00
_cell.angle_gamma   90.00
#
_symmetry.space_group_name_H-M   'P 1'
#
loop_
_entity.id
_entity.type
_entity.pdbx_description
1 polymer ?
#
loop_
_entity_poly.entity_id
_entity_poly.type
_entity_poly.pdbx_seq_one_letter_code
_entity_poly.pdbx_strand_id
1 'polypeptide(L)'
;MLNWINPTNTSLSRSISTSTSIPTSPSQRSRLGSRLGKGLGKSLAIAATTGTLLGATLGVSASAQAMELRFGHAGTEDTAYQLGAERLRDLLAEKTDGDITMTIMGNSVLGHETEMFEQQMAGALDMSIVSPGLITDFSPTANVFTIPFLYRDVDHWQKVLDGDVGQEIAQKISDETDVKVLAYFGGGKRHIVSSREVTSLDDLKGLKLRTNPTKPLIVAWQALGVEPSVVAWKEIYTAIQLGAIHGLLNEPEWTLRMRFHEVAPNIALSEHDITVRLLTMSKMSWDNLDEQQQKTLMESAHDAAAYARKVQLEQDADALAELEKQGAKLHEIDRERMQEIVAEPLKEVIAEMGLKEIYDKVRAVK
;
A
#
# COMPACT_ATOMS: atom_id res chain seq x y z
N MET A 1 57.36 -7.56 -25.05
CA MET A 1 58.37 -8.44 -24.36
C MET A 1 57.75 -8.88 -23.05
N LEU A 2 57.52 -10.20 -22.99
CA LEU A 2 57.57 -11.10 -21.86
C LEU A 2 56.68 -10.75 -20.65
N ASN A 3 55.82 -11.56 -20.19
CA ASN A 3 55.57 -13.01 -19.99
C ASN A 3 54.82 -13.12 -18.68
N TRP A 4 53.65 -13.75 -18.72
CA TRP A 4 53.29 -15.02 -18.08
C TRP A 4 53.49 -15.09 -16.55
N ILE A 5 52.44 -15.41 -15.80
CA ILE A 5 52.27 -16.76 -15.19
C ILE A 5 50.87 -16.86 -14.55
N ASN A 6 50.12 -17.88 -15.01
CA ASN A 6 48.98 -18.48 -14.30
C ASN A 6 49.51 -19.75 -13.61
N PRO A 7 49.08 -20.12 -12.44
CA PRO A 7 48.82 -21.53 -12.18
C PRO A 7 47.51 -21.81 -11.45
N THR A 8 46.62 -22.58 -12.13
CA THR A 8 46.16 -23.93 -11.75
C THR A 8 45.49 -24.14 -10.40
N ASN A 9 44.21 -24.38 -10.49
CA ASN A 9 43.42 -25.54 -10.04
C ASN A 9 43.96 -26.34 -8.84
N THR A 10 43.19 -26.38 -7.77
CA THR A 10 43.07 -27.61 -6.96
C THR A 10 41.65 -27.70 -6.36
N SER A 11 40.94 -28.68 -6.82
CA SER A 11 39.69 -29.23 -6.28
C SER A 11 39.95 -29.89 -4.92
N LEU A 12 39.09 -29.62 -3.95
CA LEU A 12 38.88 -30.54 -2.82
C LEU A 12 37.36 -30.58 -2.50
N SER A 13 36.75 -31.60 -3.03
CA SER A 13 35.48 -32.15 -2.62
C SER A 13 35.61 -32.71 -1.19
N ARG A 14 34.75 -32.25 -0.29
CA ARG A 14 34.43 -33.00 0.92
C ARG A 14 32.91 -33.05 1.05
N SER A 15 32.37 -34.15 0.61
CA SER A 15 31.06 -34.68 0.98
C SER A 15 31.06 -35.02 2.47
N ILE A 16 30.13 -34.42 3.22
CA ILE A 16 29.73 -34.97 4.51
C ILE A 16 28.21 -35.17 4.43
N SER A 17 27.89 -36.44 4.19
CA SER A 17 26.56 -37.01 4.40
C SER A 17 26.39 -37.28 5.89
N THR A 18 25.40 -36.65 6.51
CA THR A 18 24.83 -37.15 7.77
C THR A 18 23.33 -37.28 7.59
N SER A 19 22.96 -38.52 7.38
CA SER A 19 21.62 -39.04 7.51
C SER A 19 21.19 -39.01 8.96
N THR A 20 20.08 -38.34 9.27
CA THR A 20 19.37 -38.52 10.53
C THR A 20 17.97 -39.01 10.23
N SER A 21 17.77 -40.24 10.55
CA SER A 21 16.57 -41.02 10.45
C SER A 21 15.48 -40.56 11.43
N ILE A 22 14.27 -40.42 10.91
CA ILE A 22 13.02 -40.24 11.66
C ILE A 22 12.56 -41.60 12.19
N PRO A 23 12.25 -41.77 13.48
CA PRO A 23 11.60 -42.99 13.97
C PRO A 23 10.08 -42.86 13.78
N THR A 24 9.53 -43.76 12.98
CA THR A 24 8.12 -44.14 12.97
C THR A 24 7.83 -45.05 14.13
N SER A 25 6.83 -44.77 14.93
CA SER A 25 6.31 -45.68 15.95
C SER A 25 4.86 -46.08 15.64
N PRO A 26 4.46 -47.32 15.94
CA PRO A 26 3.31 -47.95 15.31
C PRO A 26 2.01 -47.84 16.17
N SER A 27 0.95 -48.03 15.43
CA SER A 27 -0.44 -48.26 15.80
C SER A 27 -0.66 -49.19 17.01
N GLN A 28 -1.52 -48.77 17.92
CA GLN A 28 -2.27 -49.74 18.78
C GLN A 28 -3.75 -49.66 18.44
N ARG A 29 -4.19 -50.75 17.79
CA ARG A 29 -5.59 -51.19 17.78
C ARG A 29 -5.83 -51.93 19.09
N SER A 30 -6.86 -51.58 19.83
CA SER A 30 -7.50 -52.50 20.75
C SER A 30 -8.99 -52.58 20.44
N ARG A 31 -9.35 -53.80 20.09
CA ARG A 31 -10.72 -54.30 20.00
C ARG A 31 -11.24 -54.66 21.39
N LEU A 32 -12.51 -54.87 21.45
CA LEU A 32 -13.41 -55.55 22.36
C LEU A 32 -14.38 -54.56 23.05
N GLY A 33 -15.64 -54.79 23.12
CA GLY A 33 -16.42 -56.01 22.90
C GLY A 33 -17.89 -55.68 23.13
N SER A 34 -18.67 -56.36 22.35
CA SER A 34 -20.11 -56.42 22.41
C SER A 34 -20.65 -56.96 23.73
N ARG A 35 -21.71 -56.35 24.28
CA ARG A 35 -22.69 -57.14 25.03
C ARG A 35 -24.10 -56.66 24.77
N LEU A 36 -24.88 -57.55 24.19
CA LEU A 36 -26.34 -57.53 24.16
C LEU A 36 -26.93 -57.60 25.55
N GLY A 37 -27.97 -56.84 25.79
CA GLY A 37 -28.89 -57.01 26.89
C GLY A 37 -30.31 -56.80 26.42
N LYS A 38 -31.04 -57.88 26.17
CA LYS A 38 -32.48 -57.94 25.91
C LYS A 38 -33.25 -57.71 27.24
N GLY A 39 -34.28 -56.91 27.22
CA GLY A 39 -35.25 -56.78 28.31
C GLY A 39 -36.58 -56.28 27.80
N LEU A 40 -37.52 -57.18 27.70
CA LEU A 40 -38.94 -57.03 27.33
C LEU A 40 -39.73 -56.12 28.29
N GLY A 41 -40.70 -55.39 27.76
CA GLY A 41 -42.02 -55.64 28.24
C GLY A 41 -42.91 -54.47 28.67
N LYS A 42 -44.01 -54.34 27.96
CA LYS A 42 -45.38 -53.98 28.34
C LYS A 42 -45.78 -52.50 28.34
N SER A 43 -46.47 -52.07 27.31
CA SER A 43 -47.95 -51.88 27.15
C SER A 43 -48.64 -50.87 28.05
N LEU A 44 -49.42 -50.05 27.36
CA LEU A 44 -50.67 -49.31 27.70
C LEU A 44 -50.53 -47.96 28.48
N ALA A 45 -50.95 -46.84 27.87
CA ALA A 45 -52.34 -46.37 27.86
C ALA A 45 -52.45 -45.06 27.08
N ILE A 46 -53.48 -45.04 26.25
CA ILE A 46 -53.97 -43.87 25.49
C ILE A 46 -54.64 -42.94 26.49
N ALA A 47 -54.24 -41.65 26.49
CA ALA A 47 -55.07 -40.55 27.00
C ALA A 47 -54.96 -39.42 25.99
N ALA A 48 -56.02 -39.25 25.22
CA ALA A 48 -56.22 -38.09 24.37
C ALA A 48 -56.52 -36.88 25.23
N THR A 49 -55.63 -35.90 25.22
CA THR A 49 -55.95 -34.52 25.68
C THR A 49 -55.64 -33.57 24.57
N THR A 50 -56.72 -33.02 24.01
CA THR A 50 -56.79 -31.90 23.12
C THR A 50 -56.16 -30.67 23.84
N GLY A 51 -54.86 -30.41 23.60
CA GLY A 51 -54.16 -29.22 24.04
C GLY A 51 -53.88 -28.33 22.84
N THR A 52 -54.51 -27.19 22.82
CA THR A 52 -54.37 -26.07 21.89
C THR A 52 -52.88 -25.75 21.67
N LEU A 53 -52.31 -26.03 20.48
CA LEU A 53 -51.02 -25.56 20.05
C LEU A 53 -51.08 -24.06 19.82
N LEU A 54 -50.72 -23.27 20.84
CA LEU A 54 -50.24 -21.91 20.61
C LEU A 54 -48.86 -22.05 19.95
N GLY A 55 -48.83 -21.84 18.63
CA GLY A 55 -47.57 -21.77 17.89
C GLY A 55 -46.76 -20.54 18.34
N ALA A 56 -45.89 -20.73 19.30
CA ALA A 56 -44.77 -19.81 19.52
C ALA A 56 -43.78 -20.05 18.35
N THR A 57 -43.89 -19.29 17.28
CA THR A 57 -42.82 -19.10 16.32
C THR A 57 -41.69 -18.42 17.05
N LEU A 58 -40.78 -19.21 17.66
CA LEU A 58 -39.45 -18.75 17.99
C LEU A 58 -38.80 -18.32 16.67
N GLY A 59 -38.93 -17.02 16.37
CA GLY A 59 -38.11 -16.39 15.38
C GLY A 59 -36.65 -16.62 15.78
N VAL A 60 -36.00 -17.62 15.20
CA VAL A 60 -34.57 -17.72 15.20
C VAL A 60 -34.10 -16.53 14.39
N SER A 61 -33.88 -15.40 15.06
CA SER A 61 -33.05 -14.34 14.50
C SER A 61 -31.68 -15.01 14.28
N ALA A 62 -31.44 -15.45 13.05
CA ALA A 62 -30.08 -15.73 12.62
C ALA A 62 -29.36 -14.39 12.83
N SER A 63 -28.59 -14.25 13.91
CA SER A 63 -27.63 -13.17 14.02
C SER A 63 -26.72 -13.37 12.81
N ALA A 64 -26.84 -12.52 11.81
CA ALA A 64 -25.87 -12.45 10.75
C ALA A 64 -24.50 -12.30 11.46
N GLN A 65 -23.61 -13.22 11.21
CA GLN A 65 -22.27 -13.12 11.80
C GLN A 65 -21.63 -11.89 11.17
N ALA A 66 -21.22 -10.94 12.03
CA ALA A 66 -20.57 -9.71 11.58
C ALA A 66 -19.39 -10.07 10.66
N MET A 67 -19.31 -9.41 9.50
CA MET A 67 -18.19 -9.55 8.60
C MET A 67 -17.00 -8.80 9.18
N GLU A 68 -15.90 -9.50 9.44
CA GLU A 68 -14.66 -8.90 9.89
C GLU A 68 -13.70 -8.69 8.72
N LEU A 69 -13.38 -7.43 8.41
CA LEU A 69 -12.42 -7.06 7.37
C LEU A 69 -11.02 -6.86 8.01
N ARG A 70 -10.00 -7.46 7.41
CA ARG A 70 -8.60 -7.25 7.78
C ARG A 70 -8.00 -6.16 6.91
N PHE A 71 -7.42 -5.15 7.54
CA PHE A 71 -6.88 -3.96 6.89
C PHE A 71 -5.38 -3.82 7.18
N GLY A 72 -4.54 -3.80 6.14
CA GLY A 72 -3.10 -3.66 6.24
C GLY A 72 -2.57 -2.30 5.77
N HIS A 73 -1.56 -1.75 6.43
CA HIS A 73 -0.82 -0.58 5.93
C HIS A 73 0.60 -0.48 6.51
N ALA A 74 1.44 0.35 5.86
CA ALA A 74 2.84 0.51 6.25
C ALA A 74 3.08 1.55 7.37
N GLY A 75 2.09 2.40 7.67
CA GLY A 75 2.22 3.50 8.63
C GLY A 75 2.20 3.04 10.09
N THR A 76 2.76 3.85 10.96
CA THR A 76 2.66 3.72 12.42
C THR A 76 1.36 4.33 12.95
N GLU A 77 1.08 4.21 14.26
CA GLU A 77 -0.21 4.55 14.90
C GLU A 77 -0.68 5.99 14.71
N ASP A 78 0.22 6.94 14.53
CA ASP A 78 -0.07 8.37 14.42
C ASP A 78 -0.03 8.91 12.97
N THR A 79 0.12 8.03 11.98
CA THR A 79 0.13 8.43 10.57
C THR A 79 -1.28 8.68 10.04
N ALA A 80 -1.38 9.50 8.98
CA ALA A 80 -2.63 9.69 8.24
C ALA A 80 -3.24 8.36 7.74
N TYR A 81 -2.40 7.33 7.52
CA TYR A 81 -2.87 5.99 7.12
C TYR A 81 -3.64 5.31 8.24
N GLN A 82 -3.07 5.28 9.46
CA GLN A 82 -3.72 4.70 10.62
C GLN A 82 -5.00 5.47 10.98
N LEU A 83 -4.90 6.79 11.09
CA LEU A 83 -6.04 7.65 11.47
C LEU A 83 -7.17 7.57 10.42
N GLY A 84 -6.84 7.49 9.14
CA GLY A 84 -7.81 7.27 8.08
C GLY A 84 -8.45 5.88 8.13
N ALA A 85 -7.68 4.84 8.42
CA ALA A 85 -8.18 3.48 8.60
C ALA A 85 -9.10 3.38 9.83
N GLU A 86 -8.76 4.03 10.94
CA GLU A 86 -9.62 4.13 12.12
C GLU A 86 -10.93 4.85 11.82
N ARG A 87 -10.85 5.96 11.07
CA ARG A 87 -12.05 6.68 10.64
C ARG A 87 -12.95 5.80 9.77
N LEU A 88 -12.38 5.02 8.86
CA LEU A 88 -13.14 4.07 8.03
C LEU A 88 -13.81 2.99 8.89
N ARG A 89 -13.05 2.38 9.82
CA ARG A 89 -13.55 1.37 10.75
C ARG A 89 -14.75 1.88 11.53
N ASP A 90 -14.63 3.08 12.11
CA ASP A 90 -15.66 3.65 12.96
C ASP A 90 -16.93 4.00 12.16
N LEU A 91 -16.76 4.53 10.93
CA LEU A 91 -17.86 4.80 10.02
C LEU A 91 -18.60 3.51 9.59
N LEU A 92 -17.85 2.45 9.28
CA LEU A 92 -18.44 1.16 8.91
C LEU A 92 -19.23 0.58 10.08
N ALA A 93 -18.65 0.53 11.27
CA ALA A 93 -19.32 0.00 12.45
C ALA A 93 -20.60 0.80 12.77
N GLU A 94 -20.55 2.13 12.66
CA GLU A 94 -21.72 3.01 12.90
C GLU A 94 -22.81 2.81 11.84
N LYS A 95 -22.46 2.87 10.54
CA LYS A 95 -23.44 2.86 9.43
C LYS A 95 -24.02 1.48 9.14
N THR A 96 -23.41 0.41 9.66
CA THR A 96 -23.89 -0.98 9.50
C THR A 96 -24.36 -1.63 10.80
N ASP A 97 -24.57 -0.83 11.87
CA ASP A 97 -24.95 -1.33 13.18
C ASP A 97 -24.04 -2.50 13.68
N GLY A 98 -22.77 -2.49 13.26
CA GLY A 98 -21.76 -3.51 13.62
C GLY A 98 -21.76 -4.75 12.71
N ASP A 99 -22.55 -4.81 11.66
CA ASP A 99 -22.53 -5.93 10.69
C ASP A 99 -21.21 -6.03 9.94
N ILE A 100 -20.51 -4.89 9.75
CA ILE A 100 -19.15 -4.86 9.22
C ILE A 100 -18.21 -4.28 10.29
N THR A 101 -17.23 -5.07 10.65
CA THR A 101 -16.14 -4.67 11.56
C THR A 101 -14.81 -4.70 10.86
N MET A 102 -13.78 -4.05 11.40
CA MET A 102 -12.47 -3.99 10.75
C MET A 102 -11.35 -4.09 11.78
N THR A 103 -10.40 -5.01 11.54
CA THR A 103 -9.15 -5.11 12.29
C THR A 103 -8.02 -4.46 11.51
N ILE A 104 -7.37 -3.44 12.09
CA ILE A 104 -6.30 -2.67 11.47
C ILE A 104 -4.95 -3.22 11.90
N MET A 105 -4.08 -3.49 10.92
CA MET A 105 -2.74 -4.03 11.09
C MET A 105 -1.72 -3.09 10.42
N GLY A 106 -1.24 -2.11 11.19
CA GLY A 106 -0.27 -1.10 10.75
C GLY A 106 1.18 -1.60 10.76
N ASN A 107 2.11 -0.66 10.52
CA ASN A 107 3.56 -0.86 10.65
C ASN A 107 4.13 -2.03 9.81
N SER A 108 3.54 -2.31 8.66
CA SER A 108 3.95 -3.40 7.76
C SER A 108 4.03 -4.79 8.44
N VAL A 109 3.16 -5.08 9.42
CA VAL A 109 3.14 -6.40 10.09
C VAL A 109 2.67 -7.52 9.16
N LEU A 110 1.93 -7.17 8.09
CA LEU A 110 1.50 -8.11 7.04
C LEU A 110 2.45 -8.19 5.84
N GLY A 111 3.63 -7.57 5.94
CA GLY A 111 4.59 -7.48 4.85
C GLY A 111 4.67 -6.08 4.22
N HIS A 112 5.42 -5.96 3.11
CA HIS A 112 5.49 -4.74 2.31
C HIS A 112 4.18 -4.49 1.54
N GLU A 113 3.99 -3.27 1.04
CA GLU A 113 2.79 -2.87 0.30
C GLU A 113 2.54 -3.77 -0.92
N THR A 114 3.59 -4.19 -1.65
CA THR A 114 3.48 -5.14 -2.77
C THR A 114 2.96 -6.51 -2.29
N GLU A 115 3.51 -7.03 -1.19
CA GLU A 115 3.07 -8.31 -0.61
C GLU A 115 1.62 -8.24 -0.11
N MET A 116 1.21 -7.11 0.49
CA MET A 116 -0.18 -6.88 0.89
C MET A 116 -1.12 -6.82 -0.31
N PHE A 117 -0.68 -6.22 -1.41
CA PHE A 117 -1.45 -6.16 -2.65
C PHE A 117 -1.61 -7.55 -3.29
N GLU A 118 -0.54 -8.35 -3.33
CA GLU A 118 -0.58 -9.76 -3.77
C GLU A 118 -1.54 -10.61 -2.91
N GLN A 119 -1.54 -10.39 -1.58
CA GLN A 119 -2.49 -11.03 -0.68
C GLN A 119 -3.94 -10.64 -0.98
N GLN A 120 -4.20 -9.38 -1.38
CA GLN A 120 -5.53 -8.96 -1.81
C GLN A 120 -5.96 -9.61 -3.12
N MET A 121 -5.08 -9.69 -4.12
CA MET A 121 -5.33 -10.40 -5.37
C MET A 121 -5.68 -11.89 -5.12
N ALA A 122 -5.03 -12.50 -4.14
CA ALA A 122 -5.28 -13.87 -3.73
C ALA A 122 -6.49 -14.04 -2.77
N GLY A 123 -7.15 -12.96 -2.36
CA GLY A 123 -8.23 -13.00 -1.37
C GLY A 123 -7.79 -13.33 0.07
N ALA A 124 -6.49 -13.26 0.36
CA ALA A 124 -5.93 -13.55 1.67
C ALA A 124 -5.91 -12.32 2.60
N LEU A 125 -6.07 -11.11 2.07
CA LEU A 125 -6.21 -9.85 2.79
C LEU A 125 -7.38 -9.07 2.19
N ASP A 126 -8.21 -8.47 3.04
CA ASP A 126 -9.41 -7.78 2.57
C ASP A 126 -9.11 -6.39 2.04
N MET A 127 -8.37 -5.58 2.80
CA MET A 127 -8.12 -4.17 2.48
C MET A 127 -6.68 -3.77 2.76
N SER A 128 -6.17 -2.80 2.00
CA SER A 128 -4.89 -2.16 2.33
C SER A 128 -4.79 -0.73 1.77
N ILE A 129 -3.72 -0.03 2.21
CA ILE A 129 -3.25 1.20 1.58
C ILE A 129 -1.95 0.86 0.86
N VAL A 130 -1.88 1.15 -0.44
CA VAL A 130 -0.71 0.85 -1.26
C VAL A 130 -0.28 2.05 -2.12
N SER A 131 1.01 2.12 -2.37
CA SER A 131 1.63 3.09 -3.28
C SER A 131 1.43 2.65 -4.73
N PRO A 132 0.89 3.49 -5.63
CA PRO A 132 0.71 3.12 -7.03
C PRO A 132 2.02 2.65 -7.70
N GLY A 133 3.14 3.26 -7.35
CA GLY A 133 4.45 2.91 -7.90
C GLY A 133 4.98 1.51 -7.51
N LEU A 134 4.32 0.83 -6.59
CA LEU A 134 4.68 -0.54 -6.16
C LEU A 134 3.78 -1.62 -6.74
N ILE A 135 2.76 -1.23 -7.50
CA ILE A 135 1.82 -2.15 -8.16
C ILE A 135 1.85 -2.03 -9.69
N THR A 136 2.81 -1.31 -10.25
CA THR A 136 2.92 -1.06 -11.69
C THR A 136 3.17 -2.31 -12.53
N ASP A 137 3.70 -3.36 -11.94
CA ASP A 137 3.89 -4.67 -12.58
C ASP A 137 2.56 -5.44 -12.70
N PHE A 138 1.60 -5.16 -11.82
CA PHE A 138 0.25 -5.74 -11.85
C PHE A 138 -0.73 -4.86 -12.63
N SER A 139 -0.57 -3.53 -12.54
CA SER A 139 -1.41 -2.56 -13.21
C SER A 139 -0.55 -1.51 -13.95
N PRO A 140 -0.39 -1.63 -15.28
CA PRO A 140 0.28 -0.62 -16.09
C PRO A 140 -0.35 0.77 -15.94
N THR A 141 -1.68 0.85 -15.74
CA THR A 141 -2.41 2.11 -15.52
C THR A 141 -1.90 2.86 -14.28
N ALA A 142 -1.47 2.16 -13.22
CA ALA A 142 -0.98 2.78 -12.00
C ALA A 142 0.26 3.67 -12.21
N ASN A 143 1.00 3.47 -13.32
CA ASN A 143 2.12 4.33 -13.68
C ASN A 143 1.73 5.80 -13.90
N VAL A 144 0.47 6.11 -14.22
CA VAL A 144 0.03 7.50 -14.37
C VAL A 144 0.31 8.32 -13.12
N PHE A 145 0.14 7.74 -11.94
CA PHE A 145 0.39 8.39 -10.65
C PHE A 145 1.88 8.56 -10.30
N THR A 146 2.78 8.00 -11.12
CA THR A 146 4.21 8.11 -10.90
C THR A 146 4.88 9.14 -11.82
N ILE A 147 4.09 9.86 -12.62
CA ILE A 147 4.57 10.89 -13.54
C ILE A 147 4.86 12.16 -12.72
N PRO A 148 6.11 12.63 -12.63
CA PRO A 148 6.41 13.88 -11.96
C PRO A 148 5.69 15.07 -12.60
N PHE A 149 5.31 16.04 -11.77
CA PHE A 149 4.57 17.24 -12.19
C PHE A 149 3.21 16.97 -12.85
N LEU A 150 2.63 15.79 -12.61
CA LEU A 150 1.31 15.43 -13.12
C LEU A 150 0.25 16.44 -12.69
N TYR A 151 0.27 16.82 -11.43
CA TYR A 151 -0.67 17.77 -10.84
C TYR A 151 -0.09 19.18 -10.78
N ARG A 152 -0.92 20.19 -10.98
CA ARG A 152 -0.54 21.59 -10.86
C ARG A 152 -0.31 22.00 -9.40
N ASP A 153 -1.26 21.62 -8.56
CA ASP A 153 -1.34 21.91 -7.13
C ASP A 153 -2.26 20.89 -6.43
N VAL A 154 -2.42 21.02 -5.11
CA VAL A 154 -3.25 20.14 -4.28
C VAL A 154 -4.73 20.21 -4.68
N ASP A 155 -5.23 21.38 -5.06
CA ASP A 155 -6.62 21.56 -5.49
C ASP A 155 -6.91 20.79 -6.80
N HIS A 156 -6.01 20.91 -7.78
CA HIS A 156 -6.09 20.11 -9.01
C HIS A 156 -5.99 18.60 -8.73
N TRP A 157 -5.05 18.19 -7.88
CA TRP A 157 -4.87 16.81 -7.46
C TRP A 157 -6.17 16.25 -6.86
N GLN A 158 -6.81 17.00 -5.97
CA GLN A 158 -8.06 16.60 -5.34
C GLN A 158 -9.22 16.50 -6.34
N LYS A 159 -9.37 17.49 -7.22
CA LYS A 159 -10.41 17.48 -8.26
C LYS A 159 -10.26 16.30 -9.23
N VAL A 160 -9.02 15.96 -9.59
CA VAL A 160 -8.74 14.79 -10.44
C VAL A 160 -9.17 13.50 -9.75
N LEU A 161 -8.73 13.31 -8.51
CA LEU A 161 -8.91 12.02 -7.82
C LEU A 161 -10.36 11.81 -7.35
N ASP A 162 -11.06 12.87 -6.94
CA ASP A 162 -12.46 12.78 -6.52
C ASP A 162 -13.45 12.85 -7.68
N GLY A 163 -12.98 13.19 -8.90
CA GLY A 163 -13.79 13.32 -10.09
C GLY A 163 -13.83 12.07 -10.98
N ASP A 164 -14.48 12.23 -12.15
CA ASP A 164 -14.67 11.15 -13.12
C ASP A 164 -13.36 10.52 -13.60
N VAL A 165 -12.28 11.33 -13.72
CA VAL A 165 -10.96 10.85 -14.15
C VAL A 165 -10.37 9.90 -13.12
N GLY A 166 -10.46 10.24 -11.83
CA GLY A 166 -10.02 9.37 -10.73
C GLY A 166 -10.82 8.07 -10.70
N GLN A 167 -12.13 8.12 -10.91
CA GLN A 167 -12.97 6.93 -10.99
C GLN A 167 -12.61 6.05 -12.19
N GLU A 168 -12.35 6.65 -13.37
CA GLU A 168 -11.88 5.91 -14.54
C GLU A 168 -10.56 5.19 -14.28
N ILE A 169 -9.60 5.87 -13.64
CA ILE A 169 -8.31 5.26 -13.28
C ILE A 169 -8.52 4.13 -12.27
N ALA A 170 -9.34 4.33 -11.23
CA ALA A 170 -9.68 3.32 -10.24
C ALA A 170 -10.28 2.07 -10.88
N GLN A 171 -11.21 2.25 -11.82
CA GLN A 171 -11.85 1.15 -12.53
C GLN A 171 -10.83 0.39 -13.41
N LYS A 172 -9.97 1.08 -14.15
CA LYS A 172 -8.94 0.43 -14.97
C LYS A 172 -7.96 -0.40 -14.12
N ILE A 173 -7.51 0.14 -12.98
CA ILE A 173 -6.66 -0.62 -12.05
C ILE A 173 -7.40 -1.85 -11.54
N SER A 174 -8.68 -1.71 -11.20
CA SER A 174 -9.49 -2.83 -10.72
C SER A 174 -9.67 -3.93 -11.78
N ASP A 175 -9.87 -3.53 -13.04
CA ASP A 175 -10.00 -4.46 -14.17
C ASP A 175 -8.69 -5.20 -14.50
N GLU A 176 -7.55 -4.56 -14.22
CA GLU A 176 -6.21 -5.12 -14.46
C GLU A 176 -5.76 -6.09 -13.34
N THR A 177 -6.32 -5.98 -12.12
CA THR A 177 -5.71 -6.61 -10.93
C THR A 177 -6.64 -7.47 -10.07
N ASP A 178 -7.95 -7.50 -10.31
CA ASP A 178 -8.94 -8.09 -9.39
C ASP A 178 -8.90 -7.48 -7.96
N VAL A 179 -8.39 -6.26 -7.84
CA VAL A 179 -8.38 -5.47 -6.60
C VAL A 179 -9.12 -4.16 -6.84
N LYS A 180 -10.15 -3.91 -6.04
CA LYS A 180 -10.96 -2.69 -6.18
C LYS A 180 -10.28 -1.51 -5.51
N VAL A 181 -10.15 -0.40 -6.23
CA VAL A 181 -9.75 0.89 -5.65
C VAL A 181 -11.00 1.58 -5.14
N LEU A 182 -11.05 1.86 -3.84
CA LEU A 182 -12.20 2.46 -3.16
C LEU A 182 -12.10 3.98 -3.07
N ALA A 183 -10.90 4.48 -2.77
CA ALA A 183 -10.65 5.91 -2.59
C ALA A 183 -9.13 6.20 -2.68
N TYR A 184 -8.80 7.48 -2.60
CA TYR A 184 -7.41 7.97 -2.67
C TYR A 184 -7.00 8.70 -1.40
N PHE A 185 -5.95 8.23 -0.76
CA PHE A 185 -5.24 8.89 0.33
C PHE A 185 -4.02 9.64 -0.21
N GLY A 186 -3.26 10.30 0.64
CA GLY A 186 -2.06 11.05 0.29
C GLY A 186 -2.27 12.56 0.33
N GLY A 187 -1.69 13.29 -0.61
CA GLY A 187 -1.76 14.76 -0.69
C GLY A 187 -0.47 15.45 -0.27
N GLY A 188 0.48 14.72 0.34
CA GLY A 188 1.78 15.25 0.71
C GLY A 188 2.63 15.61 -0.52
N LYS A 189 3.28 16.78 -0.47
CA LYS A 189 4.21 17.22 -1.50
C LYS A 189 5.58 16.58 -1.28
N ARG A 190 6.18 16.07 -2.36
CA ARG A 190 7.52 15.51 -2.31
C ARG A 190 8.58 16.51 -2.65
N HIS A 191 9.69 16.39 -1.92
CA HIS A 191 10.89 17.22 -2.06
C HIS A 191 12.12 16.34 -2.28
N ILE A 192 13.24 16.97 -2.66
CA ILE A 192 14.54 16.33 -2.74
C ILE A 192 15.16 16.41 -1.35
N VAL A 193 15.38 15.27 -0.70
CA VAL A 193 16.05 15.17 0.61
C VAL A 193 17.44 14.62 0.38
N SER A 194 18.51 15.37 0.73
CA SER A 194 19.86 15.05 0.31
C SER A 194 20.92 15.29 1.40
N SER A 195 21.96 14.45 1.44
CA SER A 195 23.17 14.66 2.22
C SER A 195 24.06 15.77 1.64
N ARG A 196 23.82 16.14 0.36
CA ARG A 196 24.48 17.23 -0.34
C ARG A 196 23.54 18.42 -0.45
N GLU A 197 24.08 19.63 -0.41
CA GLU A 197 23.32 20.83 -0.68
C GLU A 197 22.85 20.86 -2.15
N VAL A 198 21.59 21.21 -2.37
CA VAL A 198 20.95 21.31 -3.68
C VAL A 198 20.21 22.66 -3.74
N THR A 199 20.84 23.65 -4.35
CA THR A 199 20.34 25.02 -4.50
C THR A 199 20.09 25.41 -5.95
N SER A 200 20.58 24.60 -6.88
CA SER A 200 20.45 24.79 -8.30
C SER A 200 20.24 23.48 -9.05
N LEU A 201 19.83 23.54 -10.32
CA LEU A 201 19.69 22.34 -11.16
C LEU A 201 21.05 21.70 -11.48
N ASP A 202 22.13 22.46 -11.43
CA ASP A 202 23.48 21.92 -11.64
C ASP A 202 23.91 20.99 -10.51
N ASP A 203 23.42 21.21 -9.29
CA ASP A 203 23.69 20.39 -8.12
C ASP A 203 23.04 19.00 -8.21
N LEU A 204 22.05 18.83 -9.10
CA LEU A 204 21.40 17.56 -9.36
C LEU A 204 22.28 16.57 -10.14
N LYS A 205 23.28 17.07 -10.89
CA LYS A 205 24.10 16.24 -11.76
C LYS A 205 24.95 15.24 -10.98
N GLY A 206 24.76 13.96 -11.28
CA GLY A 206 25.45 12.86 -10.57
C GLY A 206 24.98 12.65 -9.13
N LEU A 207 23.87 13.26 -8.74
CA LEU A 207 23.28 13.00 -7.42
C LEU A 207 22.56 11.65 -7.44
N LYS A 208 22.96 10.74 -6.58
CA LYS A 208 22.34 9.42 -6.45
C LYS A 208 21.13 9.52 -5.53
N LEU A 209 19.94 9.49 -6.10
CA LEU A 209 18.68 9.59 -5.35
C LEU A 209 17.90 8.29 -5.40
N ARG A 210 17.41 7.87 -4.24
CA ARG A 210 16.47 6.75 -4.18
C ARG A 210 15.13 7.15 -4.79
N THR A 211 14.65 6.31 -5.70
CA THR A 211 13.32 6.42 -6.30
C THR A 211 12.58 5.08 -6.23
N ASN A 212 11.27 5.09 -6.54
CA ASN A 212 10.57 3.87 -6.89
C ASN A 212 11.00 3.40 -8.29
N PRO A 213 10.96 2.09 -8.59
CA PRO A 213 11.43 1.52 -9.86
C PRO A 213 10.43 1.73 -11.00
N THR A 214 9.91 2.95 -11.18
CA THR A 214 8.94 3.26 -12.24
C THR A 214 9.59 4.01 -13.38
N LYS A 215 9.23 3.67 -14.61
CA LYS A 215 9.85 4.24 -15.81
C LYS A 215 9.69 5.75 -15.90
N PRO A 216 8.51 6.35 -15.60
CA PRO A 216 8.37 7.81 -15.63
C PRO A 216 9.30 8.53 -14.64
N LEU A 217 9.44 8.03 -13.41
CA LEU A 217 10.37 8.60 -12.43
C LEU A 217 11.82 8.50 -12.89
N ILE A 218 12.25 7.32 -13.31
CA ILE A 218 13.63 7.09 -13.74
C ILE A 218 14.00 8.05 -14.87
N VAL A 219 13.18 8.12 -15.92
CA VAL A 219 13.44 8.97 -17.08
C VAL A 219 13.45 10.46 -16.73
N ALA A 220 12.51 10.92 -15.93
CA ALA A 220 12.46 12.32 -15.52
C ALA A 220 13.70 12.72 -14.70
N TRP A 221 14.11 11.93 -13.73
CA TRP A 221 15.26 12.24 -12.90
C TRP A 221 16.59 12.10 -13.66
N GLN A 222 16.70 11.15 -14.57
CA GLN A 222 17.85 11.07 -15.49
C GLN A 222 17.96 12.30 -16.40
N ALA A 223 16.84 12.83 -16.90
CA ALA A 223 16.83 14.08 -17.69
C ALA A 223 17.35 15.29 -16.92
N LEU A 224 17.16 15.30 -15.58
CA LEU A 224 17.70 16.31 -14.66
C LEU A 224 19.17 16.05 -14.29
N GLY A 225 19.78 14.97 -14.80
CA GLY A 225 21.17 14.60 -14.51
C GLY A 225 21.35 13.80 -13.21
N VAL A 226 20.27 13.39 -12.55
CA VAL A 226 20.30 12.53 -11.37
C VAL A 226 20.61 11.08 -11.77
N GLU A 227 21.23 10.33 -10.87
CA GLU A 227 21.41 8.88 -10.96
C GLU A 227 20.35 8.18 -10.07
N PRO A 228 19.18 7.78 -10.62
CA PRO A 228 18.14 7.10 -9.85
C PRO A 228 18.62 5.74 -9.35
N SER A 229 18.35 5.43 -8.09
CA SER A 229 18.73 4.18 -7.44
C SER A 229 17.53 3.54 -6.75
N VAL A 230 17.35 2.24 -6.88
CA VAL A 230 16.30 1.50 -6.18
C VAL A 230 16.89 0.89 -4.91
N VAL A 231 16.34 1.30 -3.75
CA VAL A 231 16.74 0.82 -2.43
C VAL A 231 15.47 0.53 -1.63
N ALA A 232 15.44 -0.59 -0.91
CA ALA A 232 14.32 -0.95 -0.07
C ALA A 232 14.08 0.10 1.03
N TRP A 233 12.81 0.38 1.36
CA TRP A 233 12.44 1.47 2.27
C TRP A 233 13.21 1.44 3.60
N LYS A 234 13.31 0.28 4.23
CA LYS A 234 13.98 0.10 5.53
C LYS A 234 15.50 0.25 5.46
N GLU A 235 16.08 0.24 4.26
CA GLU A 235 17.54 0.32 4.04
C GLU A 235 18.02 1.75 3.71
N ILE A 236 17.09 2.68 3.42
CA ILE A 236 17.41 4.03 2.92
C ILE A 236 18.32 4.78 3.89
N TYR A 237 18.01 4.83 5.18
CA TYR A 237 18.80 5.52 6.19
C TYR A 237 20.26 5.05 6.16
N THR A 238 20.46 3.75 6.23
CA THR A 238 21.80 3.13 6.20
C THR A 238 22.51 3.36 4.86
N ALA A 239 21.79 3.28 3.75
CA ALA A 239 22.35 3.52 2.42
C ALA A 239 22.87 4.97 2.26
N ILE A 240 22.15 5.96 2.80
CA ILE A 240 22.60 7.36 2.83
C ILE A 240 23.79 7.49 3.79
N GLN A 241 23.71 6.96 5.00
CA GLN A 241 24.78 7.03 6.01
C GLN A 241 26.10 6.44 5.50
N LEU A 242 26.05 5.36 4.72
CA LEU A 242 27.22 4.73 4.11
C LEU A 242 27.65 5.39 2.78
N GLY A 243 26.91 6.40 2.29
CA GLY A 243 27.20 7.08 1.03
C GLY A 243 26.94 6.26 -0.23
N ALA A 244 26.18 5.15 -0.13
CA ALA A 244 25.75 4.37 -1.30
C ALA A 244 24.79 5.16 -2.18
N ILE A 245 23.91 5.95 -1.56
CA ILE A 245 23.07 6.98 -2.18
C ILE A 245 23.27 8.32 -1.45
N HIS A 246 22.89 9.40 -2.11
CA HIS A 246 23.00 10.75 -1.51
C HIS A 246 21.70 11.23 -0.86
N GLY A 247 20.59 10.56 -1.14
CA GLY A 247 19.29 10.98 -0.63
C GLY A 247 18.12 10.28 -1.30
N LEU A 248 16.95 10.88 -1.18
CA LEU A 248 15.69 10.33 -1.67
C LEU A 248 14.71 11.44 -2.06
N LEU A 249 13.61 11.02 -2.70
CA LEU A 249 12.44 11.86 -3.00
C LEU A 249 11.36 11.53 -1.98
N ASN A 250 10.98 12.50 -1.12
CA ASN A 250 10.10 12.18 -0.01
C ASN A 250 9.28 13.37 0.49
N GLU A 251 8.20 13.06 1.22
CA GLU A 251 7.38 14.00 1.95
C GLU A 251 8.05 14.42 3.27
N PRO A 252 7.78 15.62 3.79
CA PRO A 252 8.37 16.11 5.06
C PRO A 252 8.06 15.22 6.26
N GLU A 253 6.81 14.79 6.42
CA GLU A 253 6.36 13.95 7.53
C GLU A 253 7.16 12.64 7.59
N TRP A 254 7.28 11.93 6.46
CA TRP A 254 8.07 10.70 6.41
C TRP A 254 9.57 10.95 6.55
N THR A 255 10.08 12.11 6.11
CA THR A 255 11.47 12.52 6.30
C THR A 255 11.79 12.71 7.77
N LEU A 256 10.90 13.35 8.53
CA LEU A 256 11.01 13.53 9.96
C LEU A 256 10.89 12.20 10.71
N ARG A 257 9.83 11.44 10.45
CA ARG A 257 9.50 10.17 11.12
C ARG A 257 10.58 9.12 10.96
N MET A 258 11.12 8.98 9.77
CA MET A 258 12.21 8.03 9.46
C MET A 258 13.59 8.59 9.80
N ARG A 259 13.66 9.81 10.35
CA ARG A 259 14.89 10.51 10.75
C ARG A 259 15.88 10.69 9.60
N PHE A 260 15.40 10.75 8.36
CA PHE A 260 16.28 10.89 7.19
C PHE A 260 17.07 12.20 7.21
N HIS A 261 16.55 13.25 7.83
CA HIS A 261 17.22 14.55 8.01
C HIS A 261 18.55 14.45 8.79
N GLU A 262 18.73 13.42 9.63
CA GLU A 262 20.00 13.22 10.35
C GLU A 262 21.16 12.84 9.43
N VAL A 263 20.87 12.14 8.33
CA VAL A 263 21.86 11.69 7.34
C VAL A 263 21.76 12.43 6.01
N ALA A 264 20.65 13.16 5.79
CA ALA A 264 20.36 13.97 4.61
C ALA A 264 19.68 15.29 5.02
N PRO A 265 20.43 16.25 5.59
CA PRO A 265 19.84 17.45 6.21
C PRO A 265 19.42 18.53 5.22
N ASN A 266 19.65 18.38 3.91
CA ASN A 266 19.30 19.39 2.93
C ASN A 266 18.01 18.97 2.22
N ILE A 267 17.02 19.87 2.19
CA ILE A 267 15.72 19.67 1.57
C ILE A 267 15.51 20.74 0.52
N ALA A 268 15.58 20.36 -0.77
CA ALA A 268 15.24 21.26 -1.86
C ALA A 268 13.73 21.15 -2.15
N LEU A 269 13.02 22.27 -2.03
CA LEU A 269 11.56 22.38 -2.09
C LEU A 269 11.06 22.27 -3.54
N SER A 270 11.27 21.12 -4.15
CA SER A 270 10.99 20.87 -5.58
C SER A 270 9.51 20.67 -5.90
N GLU A 271 8.68 20.27 -4.93
CA GLU A 271 7.25 19.99 -5.12
C GLU A 271 6.97 19.23 -6.44
N HIS A 272 7.84 18.28 -6.77
CA HIS A 272 7.81 17.57 -8.04
C HIS A 272 6.70 16.52 -8.14
N ASP A 273 6.10 16.17 -7.02
CA ASP A 273 5.02 15.18 -6.93
C ASP A 273 4.10 15.52 -5.75
N ILE A 274 2.82 15.19 -5.90
CA ILE A 274 1.83 15.17 -4.83
C ILE A 274 1.40 13.73 -4.68
N THR A 275 1.67 13.15 -3.53
CA THR A 275 1.52 11.72 -3.31
C THR A 275 0.09 11.23 -3.49
N VAL A 276 -0.05 10.10 -4.16
CA VAL A 276 -1.26 9.31 -4.22
C VAL A 276 -1.03 8.00 -3.46
N ARG A 277 -2.01 7.60 -2.67
CA ARG A 277 -2.09 6.27 -2.06
C ARG A 277 -3.45 5.68 -2.39
N LEU A 278 -3.47 4.44 -2.79
CA LEU A 278 -4.71 3.74 -3.13
C LEU A 278 -5.24 3.05 -1.87
N LEU A 279 -6.47 3.39 -1.47
CA LEU A 279 -7.23 2.58 -0.55
C LEU A 279 -7.88 1.46 -1.35
N THR A 280 -7.49 0.24 -1.10
CA THR A 280 -7.84 -0.91 -1.93
C THR A 280 -8.56 -2.00 -1.16
N MET A 281 -9.35 -2.80 -1.88
CA MET A 281 -10.06 -3.96 -1.36
C MET A 281 -9.95 -5.14 -2.32
N SER A 282 -9.73 -6.35 -1.79
CA SER A 282 -9.82 -7.59 -2.56
C SER A 282 -11.19 -7.69 -3.24
N LYS A 283 -11.19 -8.02 -4.55
CA LYS A 283 -12.46 -8.24 -5.27
C LYS A 283 -13.28 -9.37 -4.64
N MET A 284 -12.61 -10.41 -4.12
CA MET A 284 -13.31 -11.50 -3.44
C MET A 284 -14.06 -11.01 -2.20
N SER A 285 -13.45 -10.14 -1.39
CA SER A 285 -14.11 -9.55 -0.21
C SER A 285 -15.22 -8.58 -0.62
N TRP A 286 -15.00 -7.81 -1.68
CA TRP A 286 -16.00 -6.91 -2.25
C TRP A 286 -17.27 -7.65 -2.75
N ASP A 287 -17.08 -8.74 -3.47
CA ASP A 287 -18.17 -9.54 -4.05
C ASP A 287 -19.00 -10.29 -2.96
N ASN A 288 -18.48 -10.42 -1.75
CA ASN A 288 -19.21 -10.96 -0.59
C ASN A 288 -20.13 -9.93 0.09
N LEU A 289 -20.00 -8.64 -0.26
CA LEU A 289 -20.86 -7.58 0.24
C LEU A 289 -22.13 -7.47 -0.62
N ASP A 290 -23.27 -7.23 0.01
CA ASP A 290 -24.47 -6.86 -0.70
C ASP A 290 -24.39 -5.40 -1.24
N GLU A 291 -25.34 -5.02 -2.11
CA GLU A 291 -25.34 -3.69 -2.75
C GLU A 291 -25.38 -2.53 -1.74
N GLN A 292 -26.10 -2.69 -0.62
CA GLN A 292 -26.18 -1.66 0.41
C GLN A 292 -24.88 -1.56 1.18
N GLN A 293 -24.25 -2.68 1.51
CA GLN A 293 -22.94 -2.74 2.17
C GLN A 293 -21.84 -2.16 1.27
N GLN A 294 -21.85 -2.48 -0.02
CA GLN A 294 -20.93 -1.91 -1.02
C GLN A 294 -21.06 -0.38 -1.09
N LYS A 295 -22.28 0.12 -1.14
CA LYS A 295 -22.56 1.56 -1.14
C LYS A 295 -22.05 2.22 0.15
N THR A 296 -22.39 1.64 1.30
CA THR A 296 -21.95 2.15 2.61
C THR A 296 -20.44 2.17 2.74
N LEU A 297 -19.76 1.12 2.24
CA LEU A 297 -18.30 1.04 2.23
C LEU A 297 -17.69 2.14 1.34
N MET A 298 -18.20 2.35 0.13
CA MET A 298 -17.71 3.41 -0.78
C MET A 298 -17.87 4.79 -0.16
N GLU A 299 -19.05 5.12 0.38
CA GLU A 299 -19.30 6.41 1.05
C GLU A 299 -18.35 6.60 2.24
N SER A 300 -18.17 5.55 3.06
CA SER A 300 -17.27 5.60 4.22
C SER A 300 -15.79 5.70 3.82
N ALA A 301 -15.40 5.04 2.73
CA ALA A 301 -14.05 5.13 2.17
C ALA A 301 -13.72 6.54 1.67
N HIS A 302 -14.66 7.20 0.99
CA HIS A 302 -14.49 8.60 0.56
C HIS A 302 -14.38 9.56 1.74
N ASP A 303 -15.24 9.42 2.77
CA ASP A 303 -15.19 10.25 3.98
C ASP A 303 -13.84 10.06 4.73
N ALA A 304 -13.40 8.80 4.86
CA ALA A 304 -12.13 8.46 5.51
C ALA A 304 -10.94 8.99 4.72
N ALA A 305 -10.99 8.93 3.39
CA ALA A 305 -9.94 9.46 2.52
C ALA A 305 -9.85 10.99 2.63
N ALA A 306 -10.96 11.70 2.64
CA ALA A 306 -10.98 13.15 2.83
C ALA A 306 -10.36 13.54 4.20
N TYR A 307 -10.69 12.81 5.26
CA TYR A 307 -10.12 12.98 6.58
C TYR A 307 -8.60 12.71 6.58
N ALA A 308 -8.17 11.57 6.02
CA ALA A 308 -6.76 11.20 5.96
C ALA A 308 -5.91 12.22 5.18
N ARG A 309 -6.43 12.74 4.05
CA ARG A 309 -5.76 13.79 3.27
C ARG A 309 -5.57 15.07 4.05
N LYS A 310 -6.60 15.48 4.82
CA LYS A 310 -6.48 16.65 5.71
C LYS A 310 -5.39 16.45 6.75
N VAL A 311 -5.39 15.29 7.42
CA VAL A 311 -4.36 14.93 8.42
C VAL A 311 -2.97 14.93 7.78
N GLN A 312 -2.80 14.34 6.59
CA GLN A 312 -1.52 14.30 5.90
C GLN A 312 -0.96 15.70 5.61
N LEU A 313 -1.80 16.61 5.10
CA LEU A 313 -1.38 17.97 4.80
C LEU A 313 -0.99 18.76 6.06
N GLU A 314 -1.72 18.57 7.17
CA GLU A 314 -1.39 19.17 8.46
C GLU A 314 -0.06 18.61 9.00
N GLN A 315 0.11 17.29 8.97
CA GLN A 315 1.34 16.62 9.41
C GLN A 315 2.57 17.03 8.58
N ASP A 316 2.43 17.17 7.25
CA ASP A 316 3.53 17.61 6.38
C ASP A 316 3.95 19.06 6.68
N ALA A 317 3.00 19.96 6.92
CA ALA A 317 3.29 21.35 7.27
C ALA A 317 4.02 21.44 8.63
N ASP A 318 3.54 20.72 9.64
CA ASP A 318 4.16 20.66 10.96
C ASP A 318 5.55 20.01 10.91
N ALA A 319 5.69 18.94 10.11
CA ALA A 319 6.96 18.24 9.93
C ALA A 319 8.01 19.12 9.25
N LEU A 320 7.64 19.94 8.26
CA LEU A 320 8.59 20.84 7.60
C LEU A 320 9.16 21.87 8.60
N ALA A 321 8.28 22.46 9.42
CA ALA A 321 8.70 23.39 10.47
C ALA A 321 9.57 22.72 11.55
N GLU A 322 9.27 21.48 11.90
CA GLU A 322 10.05 20.74 12.90
C GLU A 322 11.41 20.29 12.35
N LEU A 323 11.48 19.87 11.07
CA LEU A 323 12.73 19.54 10.38
C LEU A 323 13.71 20.74 10.41
N GLU A 324 13.21 21.96 10.14
CA GLU A 324 14.02 23.17 10.19
C GLU A 324 14.55 23.43 11.61
N LYS A 325 13.70 23.28 12.65
CA LYS A 325 14.12 23.39 14.06
C LYS A 325 15.17 22.35 14.45
N GLN A 326 15.11 21.15 13.88
CA GLN A 326 16.10 20.09 14.08
C GLN A 326 17.35 20.24 13.23
N GLY A 327 17.49 21.35 12.50
CA GLY A 327 18.69 21.72 11.77
C GLY A 327 18.70 21.29 10.29
N ALA A 328 17.60 20.84 9.76
CA ALA A 328 17.47 20.66 8.31
C ALA A 328 17.50 22.04 7.62
N LYS A 329 18.12 22.08 6.45
CA LYS A 329 18.26 23.28 5.63
C LYS A 329 17.28 23.19 4.46
N LEU A 330 16.38 24.16 4.40
CA LEU A 330 15.43 24.28 3.31
C LEU A 330 16.02 25.15 2.19
N HIS A 331 15.93 24.69 0.96
CA HIS A 331 16.46 25.35 -0.23
C HIS A 331 15.37 25.49 -1.28
N GLU A 332 15.27 26.67 -1.85
CA GLU A 332 14.46 26.87 -3.06
C GLU A 332 15.18 26.26 -4.28
N ILE A 333 14.42 25.72 -5.22
CA ILE A 333 14.92 25.22 -6.50
C ILE A 333 13.96 25.61 -7.62
N ASP A 334 14.49 25.85 -8.81
CA ASP A 334 13.69 26.25 -9.98
C ASP A 334 12.81 25.09 -10.49
N ARG A 335 11.63 24.97 -9.87
CA ARG A 335 10.63 23.95 -10.18
C ARG A 335 10.12 24.06 -11.62
N GLU A 336 9.92 25.29 -12.11
CA GLU A 336 9.43 25.52 -13.48
C GLU A 336 10.44 24.99 -14.50
N ARG A 337 11.72 25.29 -14.29
CA ARG A 337 12.78 24.80 -15.15
C ARG A 337 12.95 23.29 -15.08
N MET A 338 12.79 22.68 -13.90
CA MET A 338 12.74 21.21 -13.77
C MET A 338 11.63 20.64 -14.66
N GLN A 339 10.43 21.21 -14.57
CA GLN A 339 9.27 20.74 -15.34
C GLN A 339 9.50 20.87 -16.85
N GLU A 340 10.11 21.97 -17.32
CA GLU A 340 10.46 22.16 -18.72
C GLU A 340 11.45 21.08 -19.22
N ILE A 341 12.50 20.79 -18.44
CA ILE A 341 13.53 19.80 -18.80
C ILE A 341 12.94 18.40 -18.95
N VAL A 342 12.05 17.99 -18.05
CA VAL A 342 11.48 16.65 -18.07
C VAL A 342 10.31 16.49 -19.04
N ALA A 343 9.75 17.58 -19.56
CA ALA A 343 8.52 17.57 -20.36
C ALA A 343 8.61 16.66 -21.60
N GLU A 344 9.66 16.82 -22.43
CA GLU A 344 9.79 16.03 -23.66
C GLU A 344 10.14 14.56 -23.38
N PRO A 345 11.12 14.21 -22.49
CA PRO A 345 11.34 12.83 -22.09
C PRO A 345 10.10 12.15 -21.50
N LEU A 346 9.32 12.84 -20.68
CA LEU A 346 8.09 12.29 -20.14
C LEU A 346 7.03 12.05 -21.19
N LYS A 347 6.88 12.94 -22.16
CA LYS A 347 5.93 12.79 -23.27
C LYS A 347 6.20 11.52 -24.08
N GLU A 348 7.47 11.23 -24.35
CA GLU A 348 7.89 10.01 -25.05
C GLU A 348 7.51 8.76 -24.23
N VAL A 349 7.86 8.73 -22.95
CA VAL A 349 7.55 7.61 -22.05
C VAL A 349 6.05 7.41 -21.85
N ILE A 350 5.29 8.49 -21.67
CA ILE A 350 3.83 8.44 -21.53
C ILE A 350 3.18 7.83 -22.78
N ALA A 351 3.67 8.20 -23.98
CA ALA A 351 3.19 7.65 -25.24
C ALA A 351 3.56 6.17 -25.39
N GLU A 352 4.83 5.81 -25.11
CA GLU A 352 5.31 4.43 -25.16
C GLU A 352 4.54 3.50 -24.23
N MET A 353 4.17 3.98 -23.04
CA MET A 353 3.41 3.22 -22.05
C MET A 353 1.89 3.20 -22.31
N GLY A 354 1.42 3.87 -23.38
CA GLY A 354 -0.01 3.95 -23.69
C GLY A 354 -0.83 4.81 -22.71
N LEU A 355 -0.17 5.64 -21.90
CA LEU A 355 -0.82 6.45 -20.85
C LEU A 355 -1.30 7.83 -21.35
N LYS A 356 -1.07 8.15 -22.65
CA LYS A 356 -1.34 9.49 -23.16
C LYS A 356 -2.77 9.95 -22.95
N GLU A 357 -3.75 9.10 -23.21
CA GLU A 357 -5.16 9.45 -23.09
C GLU A 357 -5.51 9.84 -21.64
N ILE A 358 -5.11 9.00 -20.69
CA ILE A 358 -5.42 9.24 -19.26
C ILE A 358 -4.64 10.46 -18.73
N TYR A 359 -3.38 10.62 -19.15
CA TYR A 359 -2.57 11.79 -18.83
C TYR A 359 -3.23 13.09 -19.31
N ASP A 360 -3.68 13.12 -20.57
CA ASP A 360 -4.35 14.29 -21.14
C ASP A 360 -5.65 14.62 -20.38
N LYS A 361 -6.44 13.60 -20.00
CA LYS A 361 -7.64 13.77 -19.17
C LYS A 361 -7.30 14.38 -17.81
N VAL A 362 -6.27 13.86 -17.13
CA VAL A 362 -5.79 14.43 -15.86
C VAL A 362 -5.43 15.91 -16.04
N ARG A 363 -4.63 16.25 -17.05
CA ARG A 363 -4.17 17.62 -17.30
C ARG A 363 -5.30 18.58 -17.69
N ALA A 364 -6.38 18.08 -18.25
CA ALA A 364 -7.55 18.88 -18.69
C ALA A 364 -8.50 19.27 -17.55
N VAL A 365 -8.47 18.58 -16.40
CA VAL A 365 -9.29 18.95 -15.22
C VAL A 365 -8.91 20.36 -14.77
N LYS A 366 -9.93 21.22 -14.49
CA LYS A 366 -9.75 22.64 -14.16
C LYS A 366 -9.86 22.89 -12.65
#